data_7553785f90ae9f7e14df97c5da257ee9
#
_entry.id   7553785f90ae9f7e14df97c5da257ee9
#
_cell.length_a   1.000
_cell.length_b   1.000
_cell.length_c   1.000
_cell.angle_alpha   90.00
_cell.angle_beta   90.00
_cell.angle_gamma   90.00
#
_symmetry.space_group_name_H-M   'P 1'
#
loop_
_entity.id
_entity.type
_entity.pdbx_description
1 polymer ?
#
loop_
_entity_poly.entity_id
_entity_poly.type
_entity_poly.pdbx_seq_one_letter_code
_entity_poly.pdbx_strand_id
1 'polypeptide(L)'
;MKLVILDRDGVINKDSVLSIKSPKEWIPIEGSLEAISLLNKNGYTVVVATNQSAIGKKIINNATLDSIHKKMQDLLKTKNAKIDKIFYCPHIEEDNCACRKPKTGLMQKIKEHYNISLKKIPAIGDSARDLEAYSKYEARPILVRTGNGREVEKRKSYPSNTLIFDNLLETSKFIIKMEW
;
A
#
# COMPACT_ATOMS: atom_id res chain seq x y z
N MET A 1 -12.16 -5.35 -14.35
CA MET A 1 -12.20 -4.60 -13.08
C MET A 1 -10.95 -3.75 -13.01
N LYS A 2 -11.08 -2.45 -12.77
CA LYS A 2 -9.94 -1.55 -12.55
C LYS A 2 -9.54 -1.65 -11.08
N LEU A 3 -8.35 -2.19 -10.78
CA LEU A 3 -7.82 -2.38 -9.43
C LEU A 3 -6.51 -1.63 -9.26
N VAL A 4 -6.30 -1.03 -8.08
CA VAL A 4 -5.02 -0.46 -7.65
C VAL A 4 -4.67 -1.00 -6.27
N ILE A 5 -3.42 -1.44 -6.11
CA ILE A 5 -2.89 -1.97 -4.84
C ILE A 5 -1.96 -0.91 -4.23
N LEU A 6 -2.18 -0.58 -2.97
CA LEU A 6 -1.36 0.39 -2.24
C LEU A 6 -0.70 -0.26 -1.02
N ASP A 7 0.56 0.05 -0.73
CA ASP A 7 1.02 -0.05 0.64
C ASP A 7 0.39 1.07 1.49
N ARG A 8 0.41 0.93 2.81
CA ARG A 8 -0.17 1.90 3.74
C ARG A 8 0.86 2.91 4.21
N ASP A 9 1.86 2.44 4.95
CA ASP A 9 2.87 3.29 5.58
C ASP A 9 3.88 3.78 4.52
N GLY A 10 4.16 5.08 4.49
CA GLY A 10 5.00 5.69 3.46
C GLY A 10 4.30 5.98 2.12
N VAL A 11 3.09 5.46 1.88
CA VAL A 11 2.28 5.69 0.68
C VAL A 11 1.02 6.48 0.99
N ILE A 12 0.19 6.02 1.92
CA ILE A 12 -1.06 6.68 2.32
C ILE A 12 -0.82 7.60 3.52
N ASN A 13 -0.07 7.12 4.52
CA ASN A 13 0.27 7.87 5.72
C ASN A 13 1.78 7.94 5.92
N LYS A 14 2.20 8.92 6.70
CA LYS A 14 3.59 9.07 7.14
C LYS A 14 4.01 7.80 7.86
N ASP A 15 5.17 7.25 7.50
CA ASP A 15 5.77 6.10 8.17
C ASP A 15 6.38 6.51 9.52
N SER A 16 6.58 5.54 10.40
CA SER A 16 7.22 5.73 11.70
C SER A 16 8.17 4.57 12.00
N VAL A 17 9.41 4.91 12.32
CA VAL A 17 10.43 3.94 12.75
C VAL A 17 9.97 3.13 13.98
N LEU A 18 9.17 3.75 14.84
CA LEU A 18 8.63 3.14 16.06
C LEU A 18 7.26 2.46 15.86
N SER A 19 6.83 2.27 14.61
CA SER A 19 5.49 1.84 14.22
C SER A 19 4.39 2.85 14.59
N ILE A 20 3.25 2.75 13.94
CA ILE A 20 2.04 3.52 14.29
C ILE A 20 1.29 2.74 15.39
N LYS A 21 1.20 3.30 16.59
CA LYS A 21 0.70 2.60 17.79
C LYS A 21 -0.72 3.00 18.19
N SER A 22 -1.25 4.06 17.58
CA SER A 22 -2.60 4.55 17.89
C SER A 22 -3.20 5.29 16.70
N PRO A 23 -4.52 5.49 16.67
CA PRO A 23 -5.15 6.36 15.69
C PRO A 23 -4.59 7.79 15.69
N LYS A 24 -4.15 8.32 16.84
CA LYS A 24 -3.57 9.67 16.92
C LYS A 24 -2.28 9.80 16.13
N GLU A 25 -1.47 8.77 16.09
CA GLU A 25 -0.17 8.73 15.37
C GLU A 25 -0.34 8.54 13.87
N TRP A 26 -1.51 8.08 13.42
CA TRP A 26 -1.78 7.90 12.00
C TRP A 26 -2.06 9.25 11.33
N ILE A 27 -1.14 9.73 10.51
CA ILE A 27 -1.19 11.03 9.83
C ILE A 27 -1.12 10.80 8.32
N PRO A 28 -2.12 11.18 7.51
CA PRO A 28 -2.06 11.02 6.07
C PRO A 28 -0.92 11.85 5.46
N ILE A 29 -0.32 11.33 4.40
CA ILE A 29 0.57 12.12 3.54
C ILE A 29 -0.29 13.10 2.75
N GLU A 30 0.20 14.31 2.59
CA GLU A 30 -0.48 15.35 1.81
C GLU A 30 -0.84 14.85 0.41
N GLY A 31 -2.08 15.04 0.00
CA GLY A 31 -2.61 14.58 -1.28
C GLY A 31 -2.96 13.10 -1.35
N SER A 32 -2.65 12.27 -0.34
CA SER A 32 -2.91 10.81 -0.42
C SER A 32 -4.39 10.47 -0.39
N LEU A 33 -5.19 11.17 0.41
CA LEU A 33 -6.64 10.95 0.48
C LEU A 33 -7.33 11.44 -0.80
N GLU A 34 -6.87 12.56 -1.35
CA GLU A 34 -7.31 13.10 -2.64
C GLU A 34 -6.98 12.14 -3.79
N ALA A 35 -5.83 11.50 -3.75
CA ALA A 35 -5.40 10.50 -4.72
C ALA A 35 -6.36 9.30 -4.75
N ILE A 36 -6.71 8.77 -3.58
CA ILE A 36 -7.67 7.66 -3.46
C ILE A 36 -9.06 8.10 -3.94
N SER A 37 -9.50 9.32 -3.57
CA SER A 37 -10.76 9.88 -4.08
C SER A 37 -10.77 9.96 -5.61
N LEU A 38 -9.67 10.44 -6.19
CA LEU A 38 -9.52 10.56 -7.64
C LEU A 38 -9.59 9.19 -8.32
N LEU A 39 -8.91 8.18 -7.79
CA LEU A 39 -8.97 6.80 -8.29
C LEU A 39 -10.40 6.26 -8.22
N ASN A 40 -11.07 6.37 -7.07
CA ASN A 40 -12.44 5.87 -6.91
C ASN A 40 -13.42 6.54 -7.87
N LYS A 41 -13.33 7.87 -8.09
CA LYS A 41 -14.15 8.63 -9.05
C LYS A 41 -13.97 8.16 -10.49
N ASN A 42 -12.80 7.59 -10.82
CA ASN A 42 -12.51 7.05 -12.14
C ASN A 42 -12.72 5.51 -12.22
N GLY A 43 -13.46 4.95 -11.27
CA GLY A 43 -13.90 3.55 -11.29
C GLY A 43 -12.85 2.54 -10.82
N TYR A 44 -11.75 3.01 -10.20
CA TYR A 44 -10.77 2.10 -9.63
C TYR A 44 -11.19 1.61 -8.24
N THR A 45 -11.14 0.32 -8.05
CA THR A 45 -11.17 -0.31 -6.72
C THR A 45 -9.79 -0.18 -6.10
N VAL A 46 -9.72 0.42 -4.91
CA VAL A 46 -8.46 0.61 -4.19
C VAL A 46 -8.37 -0.39 -3.04
N VAL A 47 -7.28 -1.16 -2.99
CA VAL A 47 -6.99 -2.12 -1.91
C VAL A 47 -5.64 -1.83 -1.27
N VAL A 48 -5.49 -2.23 -0.02
CA VAL A 48 -4.23 -2.08 0.73
C VAL A 48 -3.59 -3.44 0.96
N ALA A 49 -2.26 -3.52 0.76
CA ALA A 49 -1.42 -4.67 1.08
C ALA A 49 -0.25 -4.22 1.95
N THR A 50 -0.31 -4.41 3.27
CA THR A 50 0.64 -3.81 4.22
C THR A 50 1.23 -4.80 5.21
N ASN A 51 2.52 -4.61 5.56
CA ASN A 51 3.17 -5.32 6.65
C ASN A 51 2.92 -4.58 7.97
N GLN A 52 2.34 -5.27 8.98
CA GLN A 52 2.00 -4.70 10.28
C GLN A 52 2.65 -5.50 11.41
N SER A 53 3.98 -5.54 11.40
CA SER A 53 4.77 -6.31 12.40
C SER A 53 4.65 -5.81 13.83
N ALA A 54 4.08 -4.64 14.07
CA ALA A 54 3.78 -4.14 15.41
C ALA A 54 2.86 -5.10 16.20
N ILE A 55 2.02 -5.89 15.51
CA ILE A 55 1.21 -6.95 16.14
C ILE A 55 2.11 -8.10 16.58
N GLY A 56 2.94 -8.65 15.71
CA GLY A 56 3.86 -9.73 16.04
C GLY A 56 4.88 -9.35 17.12
N LYS A 57 5.30 -8.09 17.13
CA LYS A 57 6.13 -7.51 18.20
C LYS A 57 5.37 -7.23 19.50
N LYS A 58 4.06 -7.49 19.55
CA LYS A 58 3.19 -7.21 20.70
C LYS A 58 3.18 -5.72 21.14
N ILE A 59 3.50 -4.81 20.23
CA ILE A 59 3.45 -3.36 20.44
C ILE A 59 1.99 -2.89 20.42
N ILE A 60 1.18 -3.45 19.51
CA ILE A 60 -0.26 -3.24 19.42
C ILE A 60 -0.98 -4.57 19.27
N ASN A 61 -2.28 -4.58 19.47
CA ASN A 61 -3.16 -5.72 19.18
C ASN A 61 -4.04 -5.46 17.94
N ASN A 62 -4.81 -6.46 17.53
CA ASN A 62 -5.71 -6.35 16.37
C ASN A 62 -6.73 -5.22 16.55
N ALA A 63 -7.33 -5.06 17.74
CA ALA A 63 -8.31 -4.00 18.00
C ALA A 63 -7.71 -2.60 17.83
N THR A 64 -6.45 -2.41 18.20
CA THR A 64 -5.72 -1.15 17.97
C THR A 64 -5.51 -0.93 16.46
N LEU A 65 -5.08 -1.96 15.72
CA LEU A 65 -4.93 -1.85 14.27
C LEU A 65 -6.26 -1.53 13.58
N ASP A 66 -7.36 -2.18 14.00
CA ASP A 66 -8.71 -1.90 13.48
C ASP A 66 -9.12 -0.45 13.73
N SER A 67 -8.79 0.10 14.90
CA SER A 67 -9.04 1.51 15.25
C SER A 67 -8.23 2.47 14.35
N ILE A 68 -6.98 2.13 14.02
CA ILE A 68 -6.15 2.89 13.08
C ILE A 68 -6.77 2.85 11.69
N HIS A 69 -7.16 1.67 11.21
CA HIS A 69 -7.80 1.51 9.91
C HIS A 69 -9.16 2.21 9.85
N LYS A 70 -9.92 2.19 10.95
CA LYS A 70 -11.17 2.95 11.06
C LYS A 70 -10.94 4.44 10.87
N LYS A 71 -9.95 5.04 11.54
CA LYS A 71 -9.59 6.45 11.34
C LYS A 71 -9.27 6.76 9.89
N MET A 72 -8.47 5.90 9.24
CA MET A 72 -8.14 6.05 7.82
C MET A 72 -9.41 6.07 6.95
N GLN A 73 -10.31 5.11 7.15
CA GLN A 73 -11.58 5.03 6.41
C GLN A 73 -12.49 6.23 6.70
N ASP A 74 -12.56 6.70 7.94
CA ASP A 74 -13.38 7.84 8.30
C ASP A 74 -12.88 9.13 7.63
N LEU A 75 -11.55 9.34 7.56
CA LEU A 75 -10.97 10.46 6.83
C LEU A 75 -11.19 10.34 5.30
N LEU A 76 -11.10 9.14 4.74
CA LEU A 76 -11.41 8.92 3.32
C LEU A 76 -12.87 9.24 3.00
N LYS A 77 -13.82 8.90 3.88
CA LYS A 77 -15.23 9.25 3.70
C LYS A 77 -15.44 10.76 3.58
N THR A 78 -14.67 11.60 4.29
CA THR A 78 -14.76 13.06 4.15
C THR A 78 -14.37 13.57 2.76
N LYS A 79 -13.66 12.74 1.99
CA LYS A 79 -13.26 13.00 0.59
C LYS A 79 -14.09 12.22 -0.43
N ASN A 80 -15.22 11.62 -0.01
CA ASN A 80 -16.02 10.71 -0.84
C ASN A 80 -15.18 9.58 -1.42
N ALA A 81 -14.28 9.01 -0.61
CA ALA A 81 -13.35 7.97 -0.99
C ALA A 81 -13.44 6.78 -0.04
N LYS A 82 -12.96 5.63 -0.50
CA LYS A 82 -12.87 4.41 0.31
C LYS A 82 -11.71 3.52 -0.14
N ILE A 83 -11.19 2.75 0.79
CA ILE A 83 -10.42 1.55 0.51
C ILE A 83 -11.40 0.37 0.60
N ASP A 84 -11.44 -0.44 -0.45
CA ASP A 84 -12.38 -1.57 -0.53
C ASP A 84 -12.03 -2.67 0.48
N LYS A 85 -10.76 -3.04 0.52
CA LYS A 85 -10.25 -4.03 1.47
C LYS A 85 -8.81 -3.79 1.87
N ILE A 86 -8.48 -4.15 3.12
CA ILE A 86 -7.13 -4.08 3.66
C ILE A 86 -6.65 -5.50 3.93
N PHE A 87 -5.57 -5.90 3.26
CA PHE A 87 -4.84 -7.13 3.48
C PHE A 87 -3.56 -6.81 4.25
N TYR A 88 -3.35 -7.42 5.38
CA TYR A 88 -2.16 -7.17 6.19
C TYR A 88 -1.47 -8.44 6.66
N CYS A 89 -0.18 -8.33 6.90
CA CYS A 89 0.64 -9.35 7.52
C CYS A 89 0.99 -8.90 8.95
N PRO A 90 0.56 -9.62 10.00
CA PRO A 90 0.85 -9.26 11.38
C PRO A 90 2.23 -9.75 11.86
N HIS A 91 2.90 -10.57 11.07
CA HIS A 91 4.09 -11.32 11.50
C HIS A 91 5.37 -10.47 11.47
N ILE A 92 6.32 -10.85 12.32
CA ILE A 92 7.71 -10.37 12.29
C ILE A 92 8.51 -11.16 11.24
N GLU A 93 9.73 -10.75 10.99
CA GLU A 93 10.57 -11.40 9.97
C GLU A 93 10.95 -12.82 10.37
N GLU A 94 11.22 -13.03 11.66
CA GLU A 94 11.61 -14.29 12.29
C GLU A 94 10.53 -15.37 12.17
N ASP A 95 9.26 -14.98 12.06
CA ASP A 95 8.14 -15.92 11.86
C ASP A 95 8.20 -16.63 10.49
N ASN A 96 9.02 -16.16 9.59
CA ASN A 96 9.22 -16.70 8.24
C ASN A 96 7.91 -17.04 7.49
N CYS A 97 6.85 -16.31 7.75
CA CYS A 97 5.51 -16.53 7.17
C CYS A 97 5.51 -16.31 5.65
N ALA A 98 4.50 -16.83 4.97
CA ALA A 98 4.34 -16.63 3.51
C ALA A 98 3.78 -15.25 3.13
N CYS A 99 3.14 -14.50 4.06
CA CYS A 99 2.42 -13.28 3.72
C CYS A 99 3.24 -11.99 3.82
N ARG A 100 4.32 -11.95 4.61
CA ARG A 100 5.14 -10.75 4.78
C ARG A 100 5.90 -10.41 3.50
N LYS A 101 5.68 -9.21 2.94
CA LYS A 101 6.47 -8.70 1.83
C LYS A 101 7.96 -8.67 2.21
N PRO A 102 8.89 -9.13 1.37
CA PRO A 102 8.79 -9.36 -0.08
C PRO A 102 8.20 -10.72 -0.51
N LYS A 103 7.70 -11.54 0.41
CA LYS A 103 6.93 -12.73 0.03
C LYS A 103 5.55 -12.33 -0.49
N THR A 104 4.92 -13.23 -1.22
CA THR A 104 3.81 -12.91 -2.12
C THR A 104 2.43 -13.26 -1.57
N GLY A 105 2.33 -13.74 -0.34
CA GLY A 105 1.05 -14.22 0.18
C GLY A 105 -0.04 -13.16 0.30
N LEU A 106 0.30 -11.87 0.46
CA LEU A 106 -0.70 -10.79 0.38
C LEU A 106 -1.22 -10.63 -1.05
N MET A 107 -0.36 -10.73 -2.06
CA MET A 107 -0.74 -10.66 -3.47
C MET A 107 -1.63 -11.84 -3.84
N GLN A 108 -1.30 -13.03 -3.36
CA GLN A 108 -2.13 -14.21 -3.55
C GLN A 108 -3.52 -14.02 -2.97
N LYS A 109 -3.63 -13.53 -1.73
CA LYS A 109 -4.92 -13.24 -1.09
C LYS A 109 -5.77 -12.24 -1.88
N ILE A 110 -5.15 -11.21 -2.45
CA ILE A 110 -5.83 -10.22 -3.30
C ILE A 110 -6.34 -10.90 -4.58
N LYS A 111 -5.47 -11.64 -5.27
CA LYS A 111 -5.82 -12.38 -6.49
C LYS A 111 -7.02 -13.31 -6.25
N GLU A 112 -6.99 -14.08 -5.18
CA GLU A 112 -8.06 -15.02 -4.82
C GLU A 112 -9.36 -14.31 -4.45
N HIS A 113 -9.27 -13.24 -3.64
CA HIS A 113 -10.44 -12.50 -3.17
C HIS A 113 -11.23 -11.85 -4.31
N TYR A 114 -10.54 -11.30 -5.29
CA TYR A 114 -11.17 -10.63 -6.44
C TYR A 114 -11.34 -11.56 -7.65
N ASN A 115 -10.79 -12.78 -7.58
CA ASN A 115 -10.77 -13.76 -8.67
C ASN A 115 -10.26 -13.16 -9.99
N ILE A 116 -9.12 -12.44 -9.94
CA ILE A 116 -8.51 -11.75 -11.09
C ILE A 116 -7.03 -12.04 -11.20
N SER A 117 -6.47 -11.92 -12.41
CA SER A 117 -5.02 -11.84 -12.59
C SER A 117 -4.52 -10.49 -12.10
N LEU A 118 -3.40 -10.46 -11.37
CA LEU A 118 -2.74 -9.21 -10.97
C LEU A 118 -1.78 -8.68 -12.04
N LYS A 119 -1.62 -9.38 -13.16
CA LYS A 119 -0.74 -8.97 -14.26
C LYS A 119 -1.08 -7.56 -14.74
N LYS A 120 -0.06 -6.69 -14.75
CA LYS A 120 -0.15 -5.26 -15.09
C LYS A 120 -1.02 -4.40 -14.17
N ILE A 121 -1.57 -4.94 -13.08
CA ILE A 121 -2.29 -4.15 -12.08
C ILE A 121 -1.31 -3.18 -11.41
N PRO A 122 -1.59 -1.86 -11.35
CA PRO A 122 -0.74 -0.91 -10.64
C PRO A 122 -0.63 -1.25 -9.16
N ALA A 123 0.59 -1.35 -8.66
CA ALA A 123 0.87 -1.66 -7.26
C ALA A 123 1.94 -0.71 -6.72
N ILE A 124 1.55 0.13 -5.76
CA ILE A 124 2.31 1.28 -5.29
C ILE A 124 2.90 1.00 -3.91
N GLY A 125 4.20 1.20 -3.78
CA GLY A 125 4.95 1.05 -2.53
C GLY A 125 6.04 2.09 -2.40
N ASP A 126 6.61 2.19 -1.21
CA ASP A 126 7.75 3.05 -0.89
C ASP A 126 9.04 2.26 -0.60
N SER A 127 8.96 0.93 -0.57
CA SER A 127 10.08 0.07 -0.17
C SER A 127 10.41 -1.01 -1.21
N ALA A 128 11.67 -1.44 -1.25
CA ALA A 128 12.12 -2.50 -2.16
C ALA A 128 11.33 -3.80 -2.00
N ARG A 129 10.96 -4.15 -0.77
CA ARG A 129 10.16 -5.35 -0.47
C ARG A 129 8.75 -5.32 -1.07
N ASP A 130 8.15 -4.13 -1.20
CA ASP A 130 6.86 -3.95 -1.86
C ASP A 130 6.99 -4.26 -3.35
N LEU A 131 7.92 -3.58 -4.00
CA LEU A 131 8.15 -3.67 -5.43
C LEU A 131 8.55 -5.09 -5.85
N GLU A 132 9.34 -5.78 -5.04
CA GLU A 132 9.71 -7.17 -5.25
C GLU A 132 8.48 -8.09 -5.16
N ALA A 133 7.64 -7.93 -4.13
CA ALA A 133 6.42 -8.71 -3.98
C ALA A 133 5.45 -8.49 -5.15
N TYR A 134 5.30 -7.26 -5.62
CA TYR A 134 4.45 -6.89 -6.76
C TYR A 134 4.96 -7.50 -8.07
N SER A 135 6.27 -7.38 -8.32
CA SER A 135 6.91 -7.89 -9.54
C SER A 135 6.77 -9.41 -9.69
N LYS A 136 6.85 -10.17 -8.58
CA LYS A 136 6.67 -11.63 -8.58
C LYS A 136 5.27 -12.08 -9.04
N TYR A 137 4.28 -11.21 -9.00
CA TYR A 137 2.92 -11.44 -9.51
C TYR A 137 2.67 -10.75 -10.85
N GLU A 138 3.72 -10.31 -11.53
CA GLU A 138 3.64 -9.54 -12.78
C GLU A 138 2.76 -8.27 -12.65
N ALA A 139 2.44 -7.84 -11.43
CA ALA A 139 1.85 -6.56 -11.18
C ALA A 139 2.83 -5.45 -11.60
N ARG A 140 2.32 -4.27 -11.90
CA ARG A 140 3.16 -3.14 -12.31
C ARG A 140 3.70 -2.43 -11.08
N PRO A 141 4.98 -2.59 -10.72
CA PRO A 141 5.54 -1.97 -9.53
C PRO A 141 5.70 -0.47 -9.76
N ILE A 142 5.26 0.31 -8.80
CA ILE A 142 5.39 1.78 -8.80
C ILE A 142 5.98 2.20 -7.46
N LEU A 143 7.10 2.91 -7.52
CA LEU A 143 7.75 3.51 -6.37
C LEU A 143 7.26 4.95 -6.20
N VAL A 144 6.85 5.32 -4.99
CA VAL A 144 6.66 6.72 -4.61
C VAL A 144 7.83 7.20 -3.76
N ARG A 145 8.28 8.44 -3.97
CA ARG A 145 9.42 9.05 -3.25
C ARG A 145 9.08 9.44 -1.80
N THR A 146 7.82 9.30 -1.39
CA THR A 146 7.41 9.42 0.02
C THR A 146 7.93 8.24 0.84
N GLY A 147 7.84 8.31 2.16
CA GLY A 147 8.35 7.27 3.04
C GLY A 147 9.84 6.99 2.81
N ASN A 148 10.17 5.73 2.52
CA ASN A 148 11.54 5.27 2.23
C ASN A 148 11.91 5.40 0.75
N GLY A 149 11.01 5.84 -0.12
CA GLY A 149 11.15 5.74 -1.58
C GLY A 149 12.36 6.46 -2.15
N ARG A 150 12.76 7.63 -1.61
CA ARG A 150 13.97 8.33 -2.05
C ARG A 150 15.24 7.51 -1.80
N GLU A 151 15.31 6.80 -0.69
CA GLU A 151 16.46 5.95 -0.38
C GLU A 151 16.48 4.70 -1.25
N VAL A 152 15.31 4.10 -1.53
CA VAL A 152 15.17 2.98 -2.47
C VAL A 152 15.61 3.39 -3.87
N GLU A 153 15.18 4.55 -4.36
CA GLU A 153 15.58 5.11 -5.65
C GLU A 153 17.08 5.32 -5.73
N LYS A 154 17.68 5.94 -4.71
CA LYS A 154 19.12 6.21 -4.63
C LYS A 154 19.94 4.92 -4.67
N ARG A 155 19.50 3.89 -3.96
CA ARG A 155 20.18 2.57 -3.93
C ARG A 155 19.91 1.73 -5.17
N LYS A 156 18.97 2.14 -6.04
CA LYS A 156 18.51 1.37 -7.20
C LYS A 156 18.07 -0.06 -6.85
N SER A 157 17.53 -0.24 -5.64
CA SER A 157 17.11 -1.55 -5.10
C SER A 157 15.64 -1.85 -5.46
N TYR A 158 15.33 -1.89 -6.76
CA TYR A 158 13.98 -2.16 -7.28
C TYR A 158 14.03 -2.85 -8.65
N PRO A 159 12.97 -3.56 -9.06
CA PRO A 159 12.88 -4.19 -10.37
C PRO A 159 13.02 -3.16 -11.50
N SER A 160 13.67 -3.53 -12.61
CA SER A 160 13.98 -2.63 -13.73
C SER A 160 12.74 -2.02 -14.42
N ASN A 161 11.59 -2.67 -14.30
CA ASN A 161 10.30 -2.21 -14.86
C ASN A 161 9.51 -1.31 -13.90
N THR A 162 10.12 -0.85 -12.81
CA THR A 162 9.49 0.03 -11.82
C THR A 162 9.34 1.44 -12.37
N LEU A 163 8.14 2.00 -12.27
CA LEU A 163 7.91 3.43 -12.49
C LEU A 163 8.09 4.20 -11.19
N ILE A 164 8.52 5.46 -11.28
CA ILE A 164 8.84 6.27 -10.10
C ILE A 164 8.09 7.61 -10.18
N PHE A 165 7.41 7.98 -9.09
CA PHE A 165 6.69 9.23 -8.94
C PHE A 165 6.99 9.89 -7.60
N ASP A 166 6.75 11.19 -7.47
CA ASP A 166 7.01 11.92 -6.23
C ASP A 166 6.06 11.49 -5.09
N ASN A 167 4.80 11.20 -5.42
CA ASN A 167 3.78 10.85 -4.43
C ASN A 167 2.60 10.10 -5.07
N LEU A 168 1.66 9.67 -4.21
CA LEU A 168 0.49 8.93 -4.64
C LEU A 168 -0.44 9.74 -5.54
N LEU A 169 -0.55 11.07 -5.34
CA LEU A 169 -1.45 11.90 -6.14
C LEU A 169 -1.00 11.98 -7.60
N GLU A 170 0.29 12.16 -7.84
CA GLU A 170 0.85 12.15 -9.20
C GLU A 170 0.75 10.77 -9.86
N THR A 171 1.03 9.72 -9.08
CA THR A 171 0.82 8.35 -9.53
C THR A 171 -0.62 8.11 -9.97
N SER A 172 -1.58 8.55 -9.17
CA SER A 172 -3.02 8.38 -9.47
C SER A 172 -3.45 9.10 -10.74
N LYS A 173 -2.98 10.33 -10.95
CA LYS A 173 -3.22 11.08 -12.19
C LYS A 173 -2.67 10.33 -13.41
N PHE A 174 -1.46 9.77 -13.29
CA PHE A 174 -0.84 9.00 -14.36
C PHE A 174 -1.60 7.71 -14.66
N ILE A 175 -1.98 6.93 -13.65
CA ILE A 175 -2.77 5.69 -13.81
C ILE A 175 -4.07 5.97 -14.57
N ILE A 176 -4.79 7.04 -14.20
CA ILE A 176 -6.04 7.43 -14.84
C ILE A 176 -5.82 7.85 -16.29
N LYS A 177 -4.79 8.66 -16.56
CA LYS A 177 -4.44 9.09 -17.91
C LYS A 177 -4.11 7.91 -18.83
N MET A 178 -3.45 6.89 -18.29
CA MET A 178 -3.06 5.69 -19.05
C MET A 178 -4.16 4.62 -19.12
N GLU A 179 -5.30 4.83 -18.44
CA GLU A 179 -6.44 3.90 -18.37
C GLU A 179 -6.05 2.47 -17.91
N TRP A 180 -5.16 2.37 -16.96
CA TRP A 180 -4.64 1.08 -16.46
C TRP A 180 -5.61 0.33 -15.59
#